data_53d2a3f888c7bdc3743efd56d67f4118
#
_entry.id   53d2a3f888c7bdc3743efd56d67f4118
#
_cell.length_a   1.000
_cell.length_b   1.000
_cell.length_c   1.000
_cell.angle_alpha   90.00
_cell.angle_beta   90.00
_cell.angle_gamma   90.00
#
_symmetry.space_group_name_H-M   'P 1'
#
loop_
_entity.id
_entity.type
_entity.pdbx_description
1 polymer ?
#
loop_
_entity_poly.entity_id
_entity_poly.type
_entity_poly.pdbx_seq_one_letter_code
_entity_poly.pdbx_strand_id
1 'polypeptide(L)'
;MIPYIVIAILVVSLIIVFANNRKLHKNVDKLANSIEEFIDNDTPTEFSTSDNHFARLQNAVKDLEEKYHLEQNNTARKSKQNIEFVSDISHQLKTPLAGMRLYVEMDNETNPSEHTQKELILIEKMENLIYKLLRLEKIKGDSYTMDFQLESLAELSNEIIAEFQPMFPSKTYTVVGDSNVRMDKAWMYEAIANIVKNASEHTDENGVIEITIDDSEKSTNISISDNGGGVSNEDLPKLFSRFHRTDNANPNSAGIGLAITRAIIEKHHGTITAENGKEGLNIIICLPHIDGYITI
;
A
#
# COMPACT_ATOMS: atom_id res chain seq x y z
N MET A 1 21.95 -72.10 20.50
CA MET A 1 20.73 -71.41 20.96
C MET A 1 20.94 -69.91 21.24
N ILE A 2 21.95 -69.51 22.00
CA ILE A 2 22.24 -68.08 22.34
C ILE A 2 22.34 -67.17 21.14
N PRO A 3 23.07 -67.45 20.02
CA PRO A 3 23.21 -66.56 18.89
C PRO A 3 21.85 -66.26 18.17
N TYR A 4 20.94 -67.25 18.11
CA TYR A 4 19.62 -67.04 17.49
C TYR A 4 18.71 -66.15 18.32
N ILE A 5 18.82 -66.15 19.63
CA ILE A 5 18.08 -65.26 20.52
C ILE A 5 18.57 -63.85 20.37
N VAL A 6 19.89 -63.65 20.27
CA VAL A 6 20.47 -62.31 20.05
C VAL A 6 20.03 -61.74 18.69
N ILE A 7 20.04 -62.51 17.62
CA ILE A 7 19.57 -62.09 16.29
C ILE A 7 18.08 -61.74 16.35
N ALA A 8 17.24 -62.51 17.00
CA ALA A 8 15.83 -62.25 17.14
C ALA A 8 15.56 -60.90 17.88
N ILE A 9 16.31 -60.63 18.95
CA ILE A 9 16.20 -59.36 19.70
C ILE A 9 16.63 -58.18 18.80
N LEU A 10 17.71 -58.33 18.04
CA LEU A 10 18.17 -57.27 17.11
C LEU A 10 17.14 -57.00 16.01
N VAL A 11 16.53 -58.04 15.43
CA VAL A 11 15.48 -57.90 14.41
C VAL A 11 14.25 -57.18 15.00
N VAL A 12 13.80 -57.59 16.20
CA VAL A 12 12.66 -56.93 16.87
C VAL A 12 12.97 -55.44 17.18
N SER A 13 14.20 -55.17 17.69
CA SER A 13 14.60 -53.78 17.95
C SER A 13 14.64 -52.94 16.66
N LEU A 14 15.11 -53.50 15.56
CA LEU A 14 15.14 -52.84 14.25
C LEU A 14 13.72 -52.53 13.74
N ILE A 15 12.79 -53.48 13.89
CA ILE A 15 11.39 -53.29 13.52
C ILE A 15 10.74 -52.17 14.36
N ILE A 16 11.01 -52.13 15.66
CA ILE A 16 10.50 -51.09 16.56
C ILE A 16 11.05 -49.73 16.16
N VAL A 17 12.34 -49.62 15.90
CA VAL A 17 12.98 -48.38 15.45
C VAL A 17 12.39 -47.93 14.11
N PHE A 18 12.23 -48.83 13.15
CA PHE A 18 11.63 -48.54 11.86
C PHE A 18 10.17 -48.06 11.96
N ALA A 19 9.36 -48.74 12.79
CA ALA A 19 7.97 -48.34 13.04
C ALA A 19 7.86 -46.97 13.71
N ASN A 20 8.71 -46.68 14.69
CA ASN A 20 8.78 -45.38 15.35
C ASN A 20 9.22 -44.26 14.39
N ASN A 21 10.23 -44.53 13.55
CA ASN A 21 10.69 -43.57 12.56
C ASN A 21 9.59 -43.24 11.52
N ARG A 22 8.90 -44.29 11.02
CA ARG A 22 7.76 -44.10 10.10
C ARG A 22 6.62 -43.32 10.72
N LYS A 23 6.33 -43.55 12.02
CA LYS A 23 5.33 -42.78 12.76
C LYS A 23 5.73 -41.31 12.92
N LEU A 24 7.03 -41.05 13.18
CA LEU A 24 7.57 -39.72 13.32
C LEU A 24 7.46 -38.94 11.99
N HIS A 25 7.86 -39.53 10.86
CA HIS A 25 7.72 -38.89 9.54
C HIS A 25 6.27 -38.56 9.25
N LYS A 26 5.33 -39.50 9.45
CA LYS A 26 3.90 -39.24 9.24
C LYS A 26 3.37 -38.08 10.11
N ASN A 27 3.85 -37.95 11.34
CA ASN A 27 3.45 -36.85 12.22
C ASN A 27 4.03 -35.52 11.77
N VAL A 28 5.29 -35.49 11.29
CA VAL A 28 5.93 -34.28 10.74
C VAL A 28 5.20 -33.82 9.48
N ASP A 29 4.89 -34.76 8.56
CA ASP A 29 4.13 -34.42 7.34
C ASP A 29 2.73 -33.86 7.69
N LYS A 30 2.06 -34.44 8.69
CA LYS A 30 0.75 -33.93 9.14
C LYS A 30 0.85 -32.51 9.71
N LEU A 31 1.90 -32.20 10.47
CA LEU A 31 2.11 -30.86 11.02
C LEU A 31 2.46 -29.88 9.91
N ALA A 32 3.31 -30.26 8.96
CA ALA A 32 3.65 -29.41 7.81
C ALA A 32 2.39 -29.03 7.00
N ASN A 33 1.56 -30.02 6.68
CA ASN A 33 0.30 -29.78 5.97
C ASN A 33 -0.65 -28.87 6.78
N SER A 34 -0.72 -29.05 8.12
CA SER A 34 -1.56 -28.17 8.96
C SER A 34 -1.06 -26.74 8.98
N ILE A 35 0.27 -26.52 8.94
CA ILE A 35 0.86 -25.19 8.84
C ILE A 35 0.57 -24.56 7.45
N GLU A 36 0.65 -25.35 6.38
CA GLU A 36 0.30 -24.91 5.03
C GLU A 36 -1.20 -24.55 4.96
N GLU A 37 -2.10 -25.37 5.52
CA GLU A 37 -3.53 -25.06 5.61
C GLU A 37 -3.81 -23.80 6.44
N PHE A 38 -3.03 -23.53 7.49
CA PHE A 38 -3.15 -22.29 8.25
C PHE A 38 -2.72 -21.08 7.41
N ILE A 39 -1.62 -21.20 6.66
CA ILE A 39 -1.12 -20.10 5.80
C ILE A 39 -2.11 -19.77 4.67
N ASP A 40 -2.70 -20.81 4.04
CA ASP A 40 -3.54 -20.64 2.86
C ASP A 40 -5.01 -20.31 3.22
N ASN A 41 -5.54 -20.94 4.28
CA ASN A 41 -6.99 -20.91 4.60
C ASN A 41 -7.30 -20.43 6.02
N ASP A 42 -6.30 -20.00 6.79
CA ASP A 42 -6.47 -19.54 8.18
C ASP A 42 -7.08 -20.60 9.12
N THR A 43 -6.89 -21.90 8.80
CA THR A 43 -7.39 -23.02 9.59
C THR A 43 -6.41 -23.37 10.73
N PRO A 44 -6.80 -23.21 12.01
CA PRO A 44 -5.87 -23.44 13.12
C PRO A 44 -5.46 -24.90 13.26
N THR A 45 -4.19 -25.12 13.65
CA THR A 45 -3.68 -26.47 13.96
C THR A 45 -4.37 -27.09 15.17
N GLU A 46 -4.58 -28.41 15.15
CA GLU A 46 -5.19 -29.14 16.26
C GLU A 46 -4.28 -29.16 17.50
N PHE A 47 -4.86 -28.93 18.66
CA PHE A 47 -4.17 -29.04 19.94
C PHE A 47 -3.88 -30.50 20.29
N SER A 48 -2.64 -30.82 20.76
CA SER A 48 -2.28 -32.14 21.21
C SER A 48 -2.27 -32.25 22.74
N THR A 49 -3.01 -33.23 23.25
CA THR A 49 -3.07 -33.52 24.69
C THR A 49 -2.02 -34.53 25.13
N SER A 50 -1.18 -35.05 24.22
CA SER A 50 -0.14 -36.01 24.55
C SER A 50 1.11 -35.33 25.14
N ASP A 51 1.80 -36.02 26.03
CA ASP A 51 3.00 -35.51 26.70
C ASP A 51 4.28 -36.09 26.05
N ASN A 52 4.52 -35.75 24.80
CA ASN A 52 5.71 -36.11 24.07
C ASN A 52 6.35 -34.91 23.35
N HIS A 53 7.61 -35.07 22.91
CA HIS A 53 8.36 -33.98 22.28
C HIS A 53 7.65 -33.41 21.03
N PHE A 54 6.94 -34.25 20.28
CA PHE A 54 6.20 -33.81 19.10
C PHE A 54 4.96 -32.99 19.47
N ALA A 55 4.25 -33.40 20.51
CA ALA A 55 3.12 -32.64 21.04
C ALA A 55 3.52 -31.25 21.54
N ARG A 56 4.72 -31.12 22.15
CA ARG A 56 5.27 -29.81 22.53
C ARG A 56 5.51 -28.92 21.31
N LEU A 57 5.96 -29.47 20.18
CA LEU A 57 6.14 -28.74 18.93
C LEU A 57 4.79 -28.28 18.37
N GLN A 58 3.78 -29.17 18.32
CA GLN A 58 2.43 -28.82 17.88
C GLN A 58 1.83 -27.69 18.73
N ASN A 59 1.97 -27.76 20.04
CA ASN A 59 1.46 -26.72 20.92
C ASN A 59 2.22 -25.39 20.75
N ALA A 60 3.54 -25.42 20.50
CA ALA A 60 4.32 -24.22 20.22
C ALA A 60 3.93 -23.57 18.88
N VAL A 61 3.58 -24.37 17.86
CA VAL A 61 3.04 -23.85 16.59
C VAL A 61 1.69 -23.17 16.83
N LYS A 62 0.80 -23.82 17.57
CA LYS A 62 -0.50 -23.25 17.91
C LYS A 62 -0.39 -21.95 18.72
N ASP A 63 0.50 -21.89 19.70
CA ASP A 63 0.78 -20.65 20.46
C ASP A 63 1.27 -19.51 19.55
N LEU A 64 2.03 -19.86 18.50
CA LEU A 64 2.47 -18.91 17.48
C LEU A 64 1.30 -18.42 16.61
N GLU A 65 0.42 -19.31 16.18
CA GLU A 65 -0.80 -18.98 15.43
C GLU A 65 -1.71 -18.05 16.25
N GLU A 66 -1.96 -18.38 17.53
CA GLU A 66 -2.77 -17.55 18.43
C GLU A 66 -2.15 -16.16 18.64
N LYS A 67 -0.82 -16.06 18.78
CA LYS A 67 -0.12 -14.77 18.86
C LYS A 67 -0.22 -13.98 17.57
N TYR A 68 -0.07 -14.65 16.43
CA TYR A 68 -0.20 -14.01 15.12
C TYR A 68 -1.60 -13.42 14.92
N HIS A 69 -2.66 -14.16 15.24
CA HIS A 69 -4.04 -13.66 15.20
C HIS A 69 -4.26 -12.50 16.18
N LEU A 70 -3.72 -12.60 17.40
CA LEU A 70 -3.81 -11.53 18.38
C LEU A 70 -3.13 -10.25 17.88
N GLU A 71 -1.97 -10.35 17.26
CA GLU A 71 -1.26 -9.21 16.68
C GLU A 71 -2.00 -8.62 15.47
N GLN A 72 -2.52 -9.46 14.59
CA GLN A 72 -3.36 -9.01 13.46
C GLN A 72 -4.61 -8.27 13.95
N ASN A 73 -5.34 -8.86 14.89
CA ASN A 73 -6.53 -8.25 15.48
C ASN A 73 -6.22 -6.93 16.20
N ASN A 74 -5.09 -6.85 16.91
CA ASN A 74 -4.66 -5.62 17.57
C ASN A 74 -4.27 -4.54 16.54
N THR A 75 -3.64 -4.93 15.44
CA THR A 75 -3.25 -4.02 14.37
C THR A 75 -4.49 -3.50 13.62
N ALA A 76 -5.42 -4.36 13.28
CA ALA A 76 -6.69 -4.01 12.66
C ALA A 76 -7.51 -3.09 13.59
N ARG A 77 -7.57 -3.40 14.90
CA ARG A 77 -8.26 -2.58 15.89
C ARG A 77 -7.64 -1.19 16.03
N LYS A 78 -6.30 -1.11 16.10
CA LYS A 78 -5.58 0.19 16.15
C LYS A 78 -5.81 1.00 14.87
N SER A 79 -5.80 0.36 13.71
CA SER A 79 -6.10 1.00 12.44
C SER A 79 -7.52 1.57 12.43
N LYS A 80 -8.51 0.78 12.83
CA LYS A 80 -9.91 1.23 12.94
C LYS A 80 -10.07 2.40 13.90
N GLN A 81 -9.46 2.33 15.09
CA GLN A 81 -9.48 3.43 16.08
C GLN A 81 -8.84 4.71 15.51
N ASN A 82 -7.74 4.59 14.75
CA ASN A 82 -7.13 5.75 14.11
C ASN A 82 -8.05 6.38 13.07
N ILE A 83 -8.77 5.58 12.29
CA ILE A 83 -9.73 6.07 11.28
C ILE A 83 -10.88 6.81 11.96
N GLU A 84 -11.48 6.21 13.00
CA GLU A 84 -12.55 6.82 13.78
C GLU A 84 -12.08 8.15 14.40
N PHE A 85 -10.91 8.17 15.04
CA PHE A 85 -10.32 9.36 15.64
C PHE A 85 -10.06 10.47 14.61
N VAL A 86 -9.46 10.16 13.47
CA VAL A 86 -9.21 11.15 12.40
C VAL A 86 -10.52 11.63 11.78
N SER A 87 -11.51 10.75 11.64
CA SER A 87 -12.85 11.11 11.16
C SER A 87 -13.52 12.11 12.11
N ASP A 88 -13.51 11.82 13.42
CA ASP A 88 -14.12 12.66 14.45
C ASP A 88 -13.44 14.04 14.53
N ILE A 89 -12.10 14.07 14.56
CA ILE A 89 -11.34 15.33 14.54
C ILE A 89 -11.67 16.14 13.29
N SER A 90 -11.75 15.48 12.14
CA SER A 90 -12.03 16.18 10.87
C SER A 90 -13.43 16.79 10.85
N HIS A 91 -14.43 16.07 11.36
CA HIS A 91 -15.77 16.63 11.54
C HIS A 91 -15.79 17.80 12.51
N GLN A 92 -15.04 17.69 13.63
CA GLN A 92 -14.94 18.75 14.61
C GLN A 92 -14.14 19.97 14.12
N LEU A 93 -13.18 19.81 13.21
CA LEU A 93 -12.43 20.89 12.60
C LEU A 93 -13.18 21.57 11.47
N LYS A 94 -13.98 20.84 10.70
CA LYS A 94 -14.76 21.37 9.58
C LYS A 94 -15.75 22.46 10.03
N THR A 95 -16.37 22.29 11.18
CA THR A 95 -17.37 23.23 11.71
C THR A 95 -16.76 24.60 12.05
N PRO A 96 -15.68 24.72 12.87
CA PRO A 96 -15.06 26.01 13.14
C PRO A 96 -14.43 26.65 11.91
N LEU A 97 -13.86 25.83 10.97
CA LEU A 97 -13.34 26.34 9.70
C LEU A 97 -14.43 26.95 8.84
N ALA A 98 -15.59 26.30 8.72
CA ALA A 98 -16.74 26.86 8.01
C ALA A 98 -17.22 28.17 8.66
N GLY A 99 -17.19 28.27 9.99
CA GLY A 99 -17.48 29.50 10.71
C GLY A 99 -16.47 30.62 10.42
N MET A 100 -15.16 30.29 10.46
CA MET A 100 -14.11 31.26 10.13
C MET A 100 -14.24 31.74 8.69
N ARG A 101 -14.48 30.83 7.74
CA ARG A 101 -14.69 31.15 6.34
C ARG A 101 -15.85 32.15 6.16
N LEU A 102 -16.98 31.90 6.82
CA LEU A 102 -18.13 32.77 6.74
C LEU A 102 -17.81 34.17 7.27
N TYR A 103 -17.11 34.31 8.41
CA TYR A 103 -16.72 35.61 8.94
C TYR A 103 -15.77 36.37 7.99
N VAL A 104 -14.78 35.69 7.44
CA VAL A 104 -13.82 36.29 6.51
C VAL A 104 -14.50 36.67 5.18
N GLU A 105 -15.44 35.86 4.69
CA GLU A 105 -16.25 36.21 3.50
C GLU A 105 -17.12 37.46 3.74
N MET A 106 -17.77 37.57 4.91
CA MET A 106 -18.54 38.76 5.28
C MET A 106 -17.66 39.99 5.40
N ASP A 107 -16.48 39.87 6.00
CA ASP A 107 -15.54 40.99 6.10
C ASP A 107 -15.00 41.39 4.72
N ASN A 108 -14.73 40.44 3.83
CA ASN A 108 -14.27 40.69 2.48
C ASN A 108 -15.33 41.35 1.59
N GLU A 109 -16.63 41.06 1.80
CA GLU A 109 -17.73 41.75 1.10
C GLU A 109 -17.86 43.19 1.54
N THR A 110 -17.64 43.50 2.82
CA THR A 110 -17.79 44.83 3.39
C THR A 110 -16.53 45.69 3.28
N ASN A 111 -15.36 45.07 3.38
CA ASN A 111 -14.06 45.75 3.33
C ASN A 111 -13.00 44.84 2.71
N PRO A 112 -12.99 44.67 1.37
CA PRO A 112 -12.03 43.80 0.68
C PRO A 112 -10.59 44.20 1.01
N SER A 113 -9.81 43.28 1.57
CA SER A 113 -8.42 43.53 1.91
C SER A 113 -7.54 42.36 1.46
N GLU A 114 -6.23 42.63 1.29
CA GLU A 114 -5.25 41.59 1.01
C GLU A 114 -5.17 40.58 2.16
N HIS A 115 -5.47 40.99 3.39
CA HIS A 115 -5.50 40.12 4.56
C HIS A 115 -6.64 39.12 4.51
N THR A 116 -7.87 39.55 4.20
CA THR A 116 -9.02 38.66 4.10
C THR A 116 -8.87 37.62 2.99
N GLN A 117 -8.26 38.01 1.86
CA GLN A 117 -7.94 37.03 0.79
C GLN A 117 -6.90 36.00 1.22
N LYS A 118 -5.87 36.40 1.96
CA LYS A 118 -4.88 35.46 2.51
C LYS A 118 -5.51 34.51 3.53
N GLU A 119 -6.41 35.00 4.36
CA GLU A 119 -7.15 34.18 5.33
C GLU A 119 -8.03 33.12 4.65
N LEU A 120 -8.76 33.50 3.59
CA LEU A 120 -9.54 32.55 2.79
C LEU A 120 -8.67 31.44 2.18
N ILE A 121 -7.51 31.80 1.63
CA ILE A 121 -6.53 30.83 1.09
C ILE A 121 -6.03 29.87 2.19
N LEU A 122 -5.78 30.36 3.40
CA LEU A 122 -5.35 29.52 4.51
C LEU A 122 -6.45 28.56 4.97
N ILE A 123 -7.70 29.03 5.02
CA ILE A 123 -8.86 28.18 5.34
C ILE A 123 -9.02 27.08 4.31
N GLU A 124 -8.95 27.41 3.02
CA GLU A 124 -9.02 26.42 1.94
C GLU A 124 -7.90 25.38 2.02
N LYS A 125 -6.67 25.82 2.33
CA LYS A 125 -5.56 24.90 2.58
C LYS A 125 -5.83 23.93 3.74
N MET A 126 -6.41 24.41 4.84
CA MET A 126 -6.76 23.59 5.99
C MET A 126 -7.86 22.59 5.65
N GLU A 127 -8.92 23.02 4.95
CA GLU A 127 -9.99 22.14 4.47
C GLU A 127 -9.43 21.00 3.58
N ASN A 128 -8.55 21.34 2.63
CA ASN A 128 -7.90 20.39 1.74
C ASN A 128 -6.99 19.40 2.50
N LEU A 129 -6.27 19.88 3.52
CA LEU A 129 -5.45 19.02 4.39
C LEU A 129 -6.29 17.98 5.13
N ILE A 130 -7.38 18.44 5.76
CA ILE A 130 -8.31 17.58 6.50
C ILE A 130 -8.92 16.55 5.55
N TYR A 131 -9.36 16.97 4.36
CA TYR A 131 -9.93 16.08 3.35
C TYR A 131 -8.93 14.98 2.92
N LYS A 132 -7.68 15.36 2.61
CA LYS A 132 -6.62 14.41 2.22
C LYS A 132 -6.27 13.45 3.34
N LEU A 133 -6.23 13.92 4.59
CA LEU A 133 -5.95 13.06 5.75
C LEU A 133 -7.06 12.03 5.97
N LEU A 134 -8.32 12.46 5.90
CA LEU A 134 -9.49 11.56 5.96
C LEU A 134 -9.44 10.51 4.85
N ARG A 135 -9.10 10.93 3.64
CA ARG A 135 -9.04 10.05 2.48
C ARG A 135 -7.95 8.99 2.66
N LEU A 136 -6.77 9.39 3.16
CA LEU A 136 -5.68 8.47 3.47
C LEU A 136 -6.08 7.43 4.55
N GLU A 137 -6.79 7.85 5.59
CA GLU A 137 -7.23 6.93 6.63
C GLU A 137 -8.33 5.97 6.13
N LYS A 138 -9.25 6.44 5.28
CA LYS A 138 -10.26 5.57 4.64
C LYS A 138 -9.63 4.48 3.77
N ILE A 139 -8.59 4.80 3.01
CA ILE A 139 -7.87 3.83 2.17
C ILE A 139 -7.14 2.81 3.04
N LYS A 140 -6.45 3.26 4.10
CA LYS A 140 -5.70 2.37 4.99
C LYS A 140 -6.57 1.43 5.79
N GLY A 141 -7.80 1.85 6.09
CA GLY A 141 -8.77 1.01 6.77
C GLY A 141 -9.52 0.10 5.81
N ASP A 142 -9.95 -1.06 6.29
CA ASP A 142 -10.79 -1.98 5.53
C ASP A 142 -12.24 -1.48 5.36
N SER A 143 -12.47 -0.18 5.59
CA SER A 143 -13.80 0.44 5.52
C SER A 143 -14.24 0.79 4.09
N TYR A 144 -13.36 0.63 3.11
CA TYR A 144 -13.64 0.88 1.70
C TYR A 144 -13.47 -0.40 0.87
N THR A 145 -14.55 -0.80 0.19
CA THR A 145 -14.50 -1.91 -0.78
C THR A 145 -14.08 -1.35 -2.13
N MET A 146 -12.93 -1.78 -2.65
CA MET A 146 -12.45 -1.41 -3.98
C MET A 146 -13.35 -2.04 -5.07
N ASP A 147 -13.69 -1.27 -6.09
CA ASP A 147 -14.38 -1.77 -7.28
C ASP A 147 -13.37 -2.09 -8.38
N PHE A 148 -12.89 -3.33 -8.38
CA PHE A 148 -11.88 -3.78 -9.33
C PHE A 148 -12.52 -4.13 -10.69
N GLN A 149 -12.24 -3.31 -11.70
CA GLN A 149 -12.62 -3.54 -13.10
C GLN A 149 -11.36 -3.70 -13.97
N LEU A 150 -11.50 -4.37 -15.12
CA LEU A 150 -10.41 -4.48 -16.08
C LEU A 150 -10.35 -3.19 -16.90
N GLU A 151 -9.28 -2.43 -16.75
CA GLU A 151 -9.12 -1.10 -17.32
C GLU A 151 -7.75 -0.96 -17.98
N SER A 152 -7.65 -0.18 -19.08
CA SER A 152 -6.39 0.16 -19.73
C SER A 152 -5.63 1.24 -18.97
N LEU A 153 -4.38 0.98 -18.65
CA LEU A 153 -3.49 1.95 -18.00
C LEU A 153 -3.09 3.09 -18.95
N ALA A 154 -2.98 2.82 -20.25
CA ALA A 154 -2.67 3.86 -21.21
C ALA A 154 -3.85 4.83 -21.39
N GLU A 155 -5.09 4.34 -21.44
CA GLU A 155 -6.29 5.19 -21.50
C GLU A 155 -6.40 6.07 -20.24
N LEU A 156 -6.21 5.47 -19.06
CA LEU A 156 -6.20 6.20 -17.80
C LEU A 156 -5.11 7.27 -17.76
N SER A 157 -3.90 6.94 -18.20
CA SER A 157 -2.77 7.90 -18.25
C SER A 157 -3.04 9.05 -19.21
N ASN A 158 -3.61 8.78 -20.37
CA ASN A 158 -4.00 9.81 -21.34
C ASN A 158 -5.13 10.69 -20.82
N GLU A 159 -6.11 10.16 -20.07
CA GLU A 159 -7.16 10.92 -19.41
C GLU A 159 -6.56 11.91 -18.40
N ILE A 160 -5.58 11.47 -17.60
CA ILE A 160 -4.85 12.32 -16.66
C ILE A 160 -4.06 13.42 -17.38
N ILE A 161 -3.32 13.07 -18.43
CA ILE A 161 -2.55 14.05 -19.21
C ILE A 161 -3.48 15.11 -19.82
N ALA A 162 -4.63 14.71 -20.35
CA ALA A 162 -5.61 15.65 -20.91
C ALA A 162 -6.10 16.68 -19.88
N GLU A 163 -6.17 16.32 -18.60
CA GLU A 163 -6.47 17.26 -17.51
C GLU A 163 -5.28 18.19 -17.19
N PHE A 164 -4.06 17.65 -17.12
CA PHE A 164 -2.87 18.42 -16.72
C PHE A 164 -2.28 19.29 -17.83
N GLN A 165 -2.39 18.90 -19.10
CA GLN A 165 -1.83 19.65 -20.23
C GLN A 165 -2.30 21.11 -20.29
N PRO A 166 -3.59 21.45 -20.07
CA PRO A 166 -4.03 22.85 -20.03
C PRO A 166 -3.49 23.64 -18.83
N MET A 167 -3.21 22.96 -17.71
CA MET A 167 -2.66 23.60 -16.50
C MET A 167 -1.16 23.87 -16.62
N PHE A 168 -0.46 23.04 -17.39
CA PHE A 168 0.99 23.13 -17.64
C PHE A 168 1.29 23.06 -19.13
N PRO A 169 0.90 24.10 -19.91
CA PRO A 169 0.91 24.04 -21.38
C PRO A 169 2.32 23.93 -22.00
N SER A 170 3.36 24.33 -21.27
CA SER A 170 4.75 24.23 -21.73
C SER A 170 5.41 22.86 -21.48
N LYS A 171 4.75 21.98 -20.73
CA LYS A 171 5.26 20.64 -20.45
C LYS A 171 4.99 19.67 -21.59
N THR A 172 5.87 18.70 -21.75
CA THR A 172 5.71 17.58 -22.69
C THR A 172 5.36 16.33 -21.91
N TYR A 173 4.25 15.70 -22.26
CA TYR A 173 3.81 14.42 -21.68
C TYR A 173 3.83 13.35 -22.75
N THR A 174 4.35 12.16 -22.41
CA THR A 174 4.37 10.99 -23.28
C THR A 174 3.89 9.76 -22.54
N VAL A 175 3.13 8.89 -23.22
CA VAL A 175 2.73 7.57 -22.72
C VAL A 175 3.25 6.54 -23.68
N VAL A 176 3.98 5.56 -23.16
CA VAL A 176 4.59 4.46 -23.93
C VAL A 176 4.14 3.12 -23.35
N GLY A 177 3.65 2.24 -24.20
CA GLY A 177 3.11 0.94 -23.79
C GLY A 177 1.67 1.01 -23.31
N ASP A 178 1.11 -0.16 -23.01
CA ASP A 178 -0.22 -0.35 -22.45
C ASP A 178 -0.31 -1.71 -21.74
N SER A 179 -1.20 -1.82 -20.78
CA SER A 179 -1.63 -3.07 -20.16
C SER A 179 -3.03 -2.91 -19.59
N ASN A 180 -3.83 -3.96 -19.70
CA ASN A 180 -5.12 -4.03 -19.03
C ASN A 180 -4.94 -4.69 -17.67
N VAL A 181 -5.23 -3.95 -16.60
CA VAL A 181 -5.11 -4.45 -15.23
C VAL A 181 -6.44 -4.33 -14.49
N ARG A 182 -6.67 -5.23 -13.55
CA ARG A 182 -7.80 -5.09 -12.63
C ARG A 182 -7.49 -4.02 -11.60
N MET A 183 -8.21 -2.91 -11.67
CA MET A 183 -8.02 -1.78 -10.75
C MET A 183 -9.35 -1.08 -10.45
N ASP A 184 -9.40 -0.41 -9.31
CA ASP A 184 -10.41 0.63 -9.06
C ASP A 184 -9.94 1.90 -9.80
N LYS A 185 -10.61 2.19 -10.93
CA LYS A 185 -10.24 3.29 -11.83
C LYS A 185 -10.13 4.62 -11.10
N ALA A 186 -11.06 4.94 -10.21
CA ALA A 186 -11.10 6.23 -9.52
C ALA A 186 -9.91 6.41 -8.57
N TRP A 187 -9.54 5.36 -7.85
CA TRP A 187 -8.39 5.38 -6.96
C TRP A 187 -7.06 5.35 -7.73
N MET A 188 -6.96 4.54 -8.78
CA MET A 188 -5.75 4.49 -9.59
C MET A 188 -5.52 5.83 -10.32
N TYR A 189 -6.60 6.47 -10.81
CA TYR A 189 -6.54 7.82 -11.34
C TYR A 189 -5.91 8.80 -10.34
N GLU A 190 -6.39 8.81 -9.09
CA GLU A 190 -5.84 9.68 -8.05
C GLU A 190 -4.36 9.38 -7.77
N ALA A 191 -3.97 8.10 -7.74
CA ALA A 191 -2.60 7.71 -7.51
C ALA A 191 -1.66 8.23 -8.60
N ILE A 192 -1.99 7.98 -9.87
CA ILE A 192 -1.17 8.42 -11.01
C ILE A 192 -1.22 9.95 -11.16
N ALA A 193 -2.38 10.57 -11.01
CA ALA A 193 -2.54 12.02 -11.05
C ALA A 193 -1.70 12.76 -10.00
N ASN A 194 -1.59 12.22 -8.78
CA ASN A 194 -0.70 12.77 -7.75
C ASN A 194 0.77 12.73 -8.17
N ILE A 195 1.21 11.66 -8.84
CA ILE A 195 2.59 11.55 -9.32
C ILE A 195 2.83 12.51 -10.50
N VAL A 196 1.94 12.52 -11.50
CA VAL A 196 2.01 13.42 -12.67
C VAL A 196 1.99 14.88 -12.22
N LYS A 197 1.15 15.23 -11.24
CA LYS A 197 1.13 16.56 -10.65
C LYS A 197 2.48 16.94 -10.03
N ASN A 198 3.04 16.07 -9.20
CA ASN A 198 4.33 16.31 -8.58
C ASN A 198 5.43 16.49 -9.64
N ALA A 199 5.49 15.61 -10.64
CA ALA A 199 6.44 15.72 -11.75
C ALA A 199 6.28 17.06 -12.49
N SER A 200 5.03 17.49 -12.74
CA SER A 200 4.72 18.76 -13.43
C SER A 200 5.11 19.99 -12.58
N GLU A 201 4.93 19.94 -11.25
CA GLU A 201 5.28 21.03 -10.34
C GLU A 201 6.78 21.16 -10.08
N HIS A 202 7.55 20.05 -10.18
CA HIS A 202 8.98 20.01 -9.88
C HIS A 202 9.90 20.11 -11.10
N THR A 203 9.36 20.09 -12.31
CA THR A 203 10.11 20.33 -13.55
C THR A 203 10.07 21.81 -13.95
N ASP A 204 11.07 22.23 -14.74
CA ASP A 204 11.13 23.59 -15.34
C ASP A 204 10.08 23.78 -16.44
N GLU A 205 9.96 25.00 -17.01
CA GLU A 205 8.96 25.36 -18.02
C GLU A 205 8.86 24.36 -19.18
N ASN A 206 9.96 23.82 -19.66
CA ASN A 206 10.00 22.83 -20.74
C ASN A 206 10.20 21.40 -20.21
N GLY A 207 9.64 21.12 -19.02
CA GLY A 207 9.75 19.83 -18.39
C GLY A 207 9.15 18.70 -19.25
N VAL A 208 9.79 17.54 -19.16
CA VAL A 208 9.35 16.30 -19.84
C VAL A 208 8.90 15.33 -18.77
N ILE A 209 7.69 14.80 -18.91
CA ILE A 209 7.11 13.77 -18.07
C ILE A 209 6.78 12.57 -18.95
N GLU A 210 7.39 11.44 -18.69
CA GLU A 210 7.19 10.20 -19.42
C GLU A 210 6.54 9.14 -18.54
N ILE A 211 5.46 8.54 -19.02
CA ILE A 211 4.78 7.40 -18.40
C ILE A 211 5.07 6.19 -19.29
N THR A 212 5.81 5.22 -18.75
CA THR A 212 6.11 3.96 -19.45
C THR A 212 5.37 2.83 -18.77
N ILE A 213 4.62 2.05 -19.55
CA ILE A 213 3.87 0.88 -19.07
C ILE A 213 4.50 -0.35 -19.71
N ASP A 214 5.05 -1.21 -18.87
CA ASP A 214 5.75 -2.43 -19.28
C ASP A 214 5.07 -3.65 -18.66
N ASP A 215 4.52 -4.49 -19.53
CA ASP A 215 3.76 -5.67 -19.13
C ASP A 215 4.62 -6.93 -19.26
N SER A 216 4.63 -7.74 -18.22
CA SER A 216 5.35 -9.01 -18.16
C SER A 216 4.41 -10.14 -17.74
N GLU A 217 4.85 -11.39 -17.82
CA GLU A 217 4.04 -12.55 -17.37
C GLU A 217 3.62 -12.50 -15.90
N LYS A 218 4.35 -11.77 -15.05
CA LYS A 218 4.15 -11.78 -13.59
C LYS A 218 3.63 -10.47 -13.01
N SER A 219 3.85 -9.36 -13.72
CA SER A 219 3.50 -8.04 -13.22
C SER A 219 3.46 -7.01 -14.33
N THR A 220 2.64 -5.98 -14.15
CA THR A 220 2.67 -4.75 -14.95
C THR A 220 3.42 -3.69 -14.16
N ASN A 221 4.45 -3.09 -14.78
CA ASN A 221 5.23 -2.00 -14.21
C ASN A 221 4.82 -0.68 -14.88
N ILE A 222 4.58 0.35 -14.06
CA ILE A 222 4.31 1.71 -14.51
C ILE A 222 5.46 2.56 -13.99
N SER A 223 6.24 3.15 -14.88
CA SER A 223 7.33 4.06 -14.56
C SER A 223 6.92 5.47 -14.95
N ILE A 224 6.95 6.41 -14.03
CA ILE A 224 6.65 7.81 -14.27
C ILE A 224 7.92 8.59 -13.95
N SER A 225 8.57 9.08 -15.01
CA SER A 225 9.84 9.79 -14.92
C SER A 225 9.70 11.25 -15.32
N ASP A 226 10.46 12.11 -14.68
CA ASP A 226 10.59 13.52 -14.98
C ASP A 226 12.05 13.94 -15.18
N ASN A 227 12.27 15.16 -15.66
CA ASN A 227 13.59 15.78 -15.79
C ASN A 227 13.82 16.96 -14.83
N GLY A 228 13.20 16.93 -13.65
CA GLY A 228 13.21 18.01 -12.65
C GLY A 228 14.39 17.98 -11.67
N GLY A 229 15.47 17.25 -11.96
CA GLY A 229 16.69 17.24 -11.14
C GLY A 229 16.66 16.23 -9.99
N GLY A 230 15.57 15.54 -9.75
CA GLY A 230 15.44 14.51 -8.71
C GLY A 230 15.39 15.06 -7.28
N VAL A 231 15.69 14.20 -6.30
CA VAL A 231 15.65 14.52 -4.87
C VAL A 231 16.93 14.04 -4.17
N SER A 232 17.20 14.54 -2.96
CA SER A 232 18.35 14.08 -2.18
C SER A 232 18.24 12.59 -1.84
N ASN A 233 19.37 11.89 -1.68
CA ASN A 233 19.38 10.48 -1.25
C ASN A 233 18.78 10.29 0.15
N GLU A 234 18.76 11.34 0.98
CA GLU A 234 18.15 11.33 2.31
C GLU A 234 16.62 11.43 2.25
N ASP A 235 16.09 12.06 1.21
CA ASP A 235 14.65 12.27 1.00
C ASP A 235 13.99 11.11 0.26
N LEU A 236 14.71 10.40 -0.62
CA LEU A 236 14.17 9.27 -1.40
C LEU A 236 13.36 8.27 -0.54
N PRO A 237 13.88 7.72 0.57
CA PRO A 237 13.13 6.77 1.39
C PRO A 237 11.94 7.38 2.13
N LYS A 238 11.89 8.72 2.24
CA LYS A 238 10.85 9.45 2.95
C LYS A 238 9.75 10.01 2.05
N LEU A 239 9.91 9.96 0.71
CA LEU A 239 8.98 10.57 -0.24
C LEU A 239 7.52 10.13 -0.05
N PHE A 240 7.31 8.89 0.35
CA PHE A 240 5.97 8.33 0.60
C PHE A 240 5.51 8.48 2.06
N SER A 241 6.28 9.20 2.90
CA SER A 241 5.92 9.48 4.29
C SER A 241 4.94 10.65 4.36
N ARG A 242 4.03 10.62 5.35
CA ARG A 242 3.08 11.72 5.60
C ARG A 242 3.84 12.99 5.97
N PHE A 243 3.39 14.13 5.46
CA PHE A 243 3.92 15.47 5.74
C PHE A 243 5.40 15.68 5.36
N HIS A 244 5.99 14.71 4.64
CA HIS A 244 7.34 14.89 4.12
C HIS A 244 7.33 15.85 2.93
N ARG A 245 8.26 16.79 2.94
CA ARG A 245 8.47 17.80 1.89
C ARG A 245 9.96 17.98 1.68
N THR A 246 10.36 18.06 0.45
CA THR A 246 11.74 18.46 0.08
C THR A 246 11.88 19.99 0.19
N ASP A 247 13.09 20.49 0.29
CA ASP A 247 13.38 21.93 0.43
C ASP A 247 12.81 22.76 -0.74
N ASN A 248 12.72 22.16 -1.93
CA ASN A 248 12.17 22.77 -3.14
C ASN A 248 10.67 22.54 -3.34
N ALA A 249 9.97 21.96 -2.36
CA ALA A 249 8.55 21.65 -2.51
C ALA A 249 7.69 22.91 -2.57
N ASN A 250 6.65 22.88 -3.42
CA ASN A 250 5.66 23.95 -3.51
C ASN A 250 5.13 24.30 -2.10
N PRO A 251 5.19 25.58 -1.65
CA PRO A 251 4.71 25.99 -0.33
C PRO A 251 3.26 25.60 -0.04
N ASN A 252 2.48 25.35 -1.08
CA ASN A 252 1.07 24.97 -0.99
C ASN A 252 0.87 23.44 -0.91
N SER A 253 1.91 22.64 -1.11
CA SER A 253 1.80 21.18 -1.01
C SER A 253 1.77 20.71 0.45
N ALA A 254 0.86 19.80 0.76
CA ALA A 254 0.67 19.27 2.12
C ALA A 254 1.62 18.12 2.48
N GLY A 255 2.36 17.57 1.51
CA GLY A 255 3.18 16.37 1.73
C GLY A 255 2.38 15.09 2.02
N ILE A 256 1.11 15.02 1.54
CA ILE A 256 0.23 13.86 1.77
C ILE A 256 -0.02 13.09 0.47
N GLY A 257 0.13 13.72 -0.70
CA GLY A 257 -0.23 13.12 -1.99
C GLY A 257 0.45 11.77 -2.25
N LEU A 258 1.78 11.70 -2.15
CA LEU A 258 2.52 10.44 -2.36
C LEU A 258 2.23 9.39 -1.28
N ALA A 259 1.90 9.79 -0.05
CA ALA A 259 1.45 8.86 0.99
C ALA A 259 0.08 8.24 0.65
N ILE A 260 -0.83 9.00 0.05
CA ILE A 260 -2.11 8.51 -0.50
C ILE A 260 -1.84 7.56 -1.66
N THR A 261 -0.99 7.97 -2.61
CA THR A 261 -0.57 7.13 -3.74
C THR A 261 -0.07 5.76 -3.25
N ARG A 262 0.84 5.74 -2.29
CA ARG A 262 1.34 4.49 -1.72
C ARG A 262 0.23 3.63 -1.13
N ALA A 263 -0.67 4.22 -0.35
CA ALA A 263 -1.79 3.49 0.25
C ALA A 263 -2.75 2.91 -0.81
N ILE A 264 -2.98 3.63 -1.92
CA ILE A 264 -3.77 3.14 -3.05
C ILE A 264 -3.09 1.94 -3.71
N ILE A 265 -1.80 2.04 -4.02
CA ILE A 265 -1.04 0.97 -4.68
C ILE A 265 -0.97 -0.27 -3.78
N GLU A 266 -0.74 -0.11 -2.47
CA GLU A 266 -0.76 -1.21 -1.51
C GLU A 266 -2.14 -1.91 -1.46
N LYS A 267 -3.24 -1.17 -1.59
CA LYS A 267 -4.61 -1.74 -1.69
C LYS A 267 -4.89 -2.44 -3.03
N HIS A 268 -4.14 -2.11 -4.07
CA HIS A 268 -4.12 -2.83 -5.34
C HIS A 268 -3.10 -3.99 -5.33
N HIS A 269 -2.62 -4.40 -4.15
CA HIS A 269 -1.61 -5.45 -3.97
C HIS A 269 -0.28 -5.15 -4.67
N GLY A 270 -0.06 -3.90 -5.08
CA GLY A 270 1.15 -3.44 -5.74
C GLY A 270 2.20 -2.91 -4.76
N THR A 271 3.34 -2.58 -5.33
CA THR A 271 4.43 -1.88 -4.63
C THR A 271 4.77 -0.59 -5.38
N ILE A 272 5.25 0.40 -4.64
CA ILE A 272 5.71 1.67 -5.21
C ILE A 272 7.08 2.01 -4.65
N THR A 273 7.98 2.42 -5.53
CA THR A 273 9.35 2.83 -5.20
C THR A 273 9.71 4.12 -5.93
N ALA A 274 10.75 4.80 -5.49
CA ALA A 274 11.27 5.98 -6.14
C ALA A 274 12.80 5.87 -6.23
N GLU A 275 13.36 6.35 -7.33
CA GLU A 275 14.79 6.42 -7.56
C GLU A 275 15.14 7.70 -8.33
N ASN A 276 16.35 8.19 -8.18
CA ASN A 276 16.85 9.26 -9.04
C ASN A 276 17.25 8.66 -10.40
N GLY A 277 16.60 9.14 -11.45
CA GLY A 277 16.98 8.89 -12.83
C GLY A 277 18.22 9.72 -13.26
N LYS A 278 18.49 9.77 -14.56
CA LYS A 278 19.61 10.55 -15.10
C LYS A 278 19.43 12.06 -14.96
N GLU A 279 18.19 12.53 -15.09
CA GLU A 279 17.85 13.97 -15.18
C GLU A 279 16.80 14.40 -14.16
N GLY A 280 16.12 13.45 -13.48
CA GLY A 280 15.05 13.75 -12.55
C GLY A 280 14.67 12.56 -11.68
N LEU A 281 13.45 12.57 -11.17
CA LEU A 281 12.88 11.53 -10.33
C LEU A 281 12.16 10.48 -11.20
N ASN A 282 12.32 9.22 -10.86
CA ASN A 282 11.57 8.10 -11.42
C ASN A 282 10.76 7.42 -10.32
N ILE A 283 9.44 7.38 -10.46
CA ILE A 283 8.54 6.67 -9.57
C ILE A 283 8.04 5.42 -10.29
N ILE A 284 8.27 4.25 -9.67
CA ILE A 284 7.97 2.94 -10.24
C ILE A 284 6.88 2.29 -9.42
N ILE A 285 5.78 1.92 -10.08
CA ILE A 285 4.68 1.15 -9.54
C ILE A 285 4.76 -0.25 -10.14
N CYS A 286 4.70 -1.29 -9.32
CA CYS A 286 4.62 -2.68 -9.76
C CYS A 286 3.31 -3.29 -9.27
N LEU A 287 2.47 -3.72 -10.21
CA LEU A 287 1.19 -4.39 -9.97
C LEU A 287 1.36 -5.87 -10.32
N PRO A 288 1.38 -6.80 -9.34
CA PRO A 288 1.55 -8.22 -9.61
C PRO A 288 0.31 -8.82 -10.29
N HIS A 289 0.52 -9.73 -11.22
CA HIS A 289 -0.54 -10.58 -11.76
C HIS A 289 -0.84 -11.69 -10.76
N ILE A 290 -1.89 -11.52 -9.95
CA ILE A 290 -2.29 -12.52 -8.96
C ILE A 290 -3.20 -13.54 -9.63
N ASP A 291 -2.81 -14.81 -9.64
CA ASP A 291 -3.61 -15.93 -10.15
C ASP A 291 -4.99 -15.93 -9.46
N GLY A 292 -6.06 -15.80 -10.26
CA GLY A 292 -7.44 -15.60 -9.77
C GLY A 292 -8.00 -14.20 -9.98
N TYR A 293 -7.15 -13.19 -10.25
CA TYR A 293 -7.55 -11.83 -10.66
C TYR A 293 -7.22 -11.51 -12.13
N ILE A 294 -6.51 -12.43 -12.81
CA ILE A 294 -6.29 -12.31 -14.27
C ILE A 294 -7.51 -12.91 -14.95
N THR A 295 -8.22 -12.09 -15.66
CA THR A 295 -9.20 -12.57 -16.65
C THR A 295 -8.71 -12.16 -18.01
N ILE A 296 -8.49 -13.18 -18.83
CA ILE A 296 -8.28 -13.31 -20.25
C ILE A 296 -8.59 -12.05 -21.08
#